data_355d1a24da2118f4fd5642dd6eddfab6
#
_entry.id   355d1a24da2118f4fd5642dd6eddfab6
#
_cell.length_a   1.000
_cell.length_b   1.000
_cell.length_c   1.000
_cell.angle_alpha   90.00
_cell.angle_beta   90.00
_cell.angle_gamma   90.00
#
_symmetry.space_group_name_H-M   'P 1'
#
loop_
_entity.id
_entity.type
_entity.pdbx_description
1 polymer ?
#
loop_
_entity_poly.entity_id
_entity_poly.type
_entity_poly.pdbx_seq_one_letter_code
_entity_poly.pdbx_strand_id
1 'polypeptide(L)'
;VKLFYSPFHTFIHKVLVTIHEAGLWDDVTFVPTYPFKNREGQDQGDAYSIAALNPLNKVPTLALDSGQVVYGSQAVVECIDSMSKSGKHLYPPAGPARWDAITRLALADTMFETTVMLVMEGWNPEENQRIEFFEWIWPKIIRGCDSLEAACKQGFDGFDIGQASMLHAISYMDFRVNFYDAKDPLYPDFDCFDGRPNLKAWWEESIQRPSVTSHYNRDFEGDDSAAFLQKNVQEVLAAQGAQK
;
A
#
# COMPACT_ATOMS: atom_id res chain seq x y z
N VAL A 1 -18.10 -6.39 4.88
CA VAL A 1 -16.73 -6.94 4.82
C VAL A 1 -15.82 -6.28 5.85
N LYS A 2 -14.70 -6.90 6.25
CA LYS A 2 -13.76 -6.36 7.24
C LYS A 2 -12.37 -6.24 6.62
N LEU A 3 -11.75 -5.07 6.78
CA LEU A 3 -10.38 -4.81 6.33
C LEU A 3 -9.46 -4.69 7.56
N PHE A 4 -8.61 -5.69 7.75
CA PHE A 4 -7.51 -5.64 8.71
C PHE A 4 -6.34 -4.88 8.08
N TYR A 5 -5.96 -3.76 8.67
CA TYR A 5 -4.99 -2.85 8.08
C TYR A 5 -4.19 -2.09 9.14
N SER A 6 -3.04 -1.58 8.79
CA SER A 6 -2.30 -0.64 9.64
C SER A 6 -2.43 0.77 9.07
N PRO A 7 -2.93 1.74 9.84
CA PRO A 7 -3.03 3.13 9.39
C PRO A 7 -1.69 3.75 8.97
N PHE A 8 -0.60 3.24 9.56
CA PHE A 8 0.77 3.71 9.30
C PHE A 8 1.50 2.88 8.24
N HIS A 9 0.86 1.84 7.71
CA HIS A 9 1.49 0.95 6.74
C HIS A 9 1.12 1.37 5.33
N THR A 10 2.13 1.63 4.56
CA THR A 10 1.98 2.26 3.26
C THR A 10 1.27 1.41 2.20
N PHE A 11 1.27 0.07 2.27
CA PHE A 11 0.47 -0.77 1.35
C PHE A 11 -1.04 -0.56 1.44
N ILE A 12 -1.50 0.19 2.42
CA ILE A 12 -2.93 0.44 2.60
C ILE A 12 -3.47 1.49 1.63
N HIS A 13 -2.67 2.49 1.21
CA HIS A 13 -3.19 3.62 0.45
C HIS A 13 -3.90 3.21 -0.84
N LYS A 14 -3.31 2.34 -1.67
CA LYS A 14 -4.00 1.88 -2.88
C LYS A 14 -5.28 1.09 -2.58
N VAL A 15 -5.35 0.39 -1.42
CA VAL A 15 -6.54 -0.32 -0.97
C VAL A 15 -7.64 0.67 -0.60
N LEU A 16 -7.32 1.71 0.16
CA LEU A 16 -8.27 2.75 0.53
C LEU A 16 -8.77 3.53 -0.70
N VAL A 17 -7.88 3.86 -1.63
CA VAL A 17 -8.26 4.46 -2.93
C VAL A 17 -9.23 3.56 -3.66
N THR A 18 -8.95 2.26 -3.75
CA THR A 18 -9.82 1.29 -4.44
C THR A 18 -11.19 1.19 -3.76
N ILE A 19 -11.24 1.12 -2.43
CA ILE A 19 -12.50 1.09 -1.66
C ILE A 19 -13.33 2.34 -1.97
N HIS A 20 -12.70 3.51 -1.98
CA HIS A 20 -13.38 4.78 -2.23
C HIS A 20 -13.91 4.86 -3.68
N GLU A 21 -13.08 4.56 -4.69
CA GLU A 21 -13.48 4.57 -6.10
C GLU A 21 -14.57 3.52 -6.40
N ALA A 22 -14.53 2.37 -5.71
CA ALA A 22 -15.55 1.34 -5.80
C ALA A 22 -16.88 1.71 -5.11
N GLY A 23 -16.92 2.82 -4.33
CA GLY A 23 -18.12 3.23 -3.58
C GLY A 23 -18.48 2.28 -2.45
N LEU A 24 -17.48 1.70 -1.78
CA LEU A 24 -17.64 0.70 -0.73
C LEU A 24 -17.25 1.21 0.67
N TRP A 25 -16.98 2.50 0.82
CA TRP A 25 -16.44 3.05 2.07
C TRP A 25 -17.30 2.71 3.29
N ASP A 26 -18.61 2.86 3.17
CA ASP A 26 -19.57 2.61 4.26
C ASP A 26 -19.88 1.10 4.45
N ASP A 27 -19.44 0.25 3.54
CA ASP A 27 -19.64 -1.21 3.62
C ASP A 27 -18.45 -1.95 4.26
N VAL A 28 -17.37 -1.21 4.55
CA VAL A 28 -16.15 -1.78 5.11
C VAL A 28 -16.00 -1.44 6.58
N THR A 29 -15.87 -2.46 7.42
CA THR A 29 -15.40 -2.29 8.80
C THR A 29 -13.88 -2.23 8.78
N PHE A 30 -13.32 -1.09 9.10
CA PHE A 30 -11.88 -0.88 9.22
C PHE A 30 -11.39 -1.39 10.58
N VAL A 31 -10.47 -2.37 10.58
CA VAL A 31 -9.93 -3.00 11.79
C VAL A 31 -8.44 -2.71 11.88
N PRO A 32 -8.03 -1.71 12.67
CA PRO A 32 -6.62 -1.39 12.84
C PRO A 32 -5.85 -2.59 13.40
N THR A 33 -4.70 -2.83 12.82
CA THR A 33 -3.88 -4.01 13.08
C THR A 33 -2.41 -3.62 13.01
N TYR A 34 -1.66 -3.94 14.05
CA TYR A 34 -0.25 -3.58 14.17
C TYR A 34 0.61 -4.85 14.25
N PRO A 35 0.80 -5.57 13.13
CA PRO A 35 1.51 -6.87 13.14
C PRO A 35 3.02 -6.74 13.29
N PHE A 36 3.52 -5.52 13.55
CA PHE A 36 4.93 -5.20 13.69
C PHE A 36 5.25 -4.70 15.07
N LYS A 37 6.54 -4.68 15.39
CA LYS A 37 7.03 -3.91 16.51
C LYS A 37 6.62 -2.44 16.33
N ASN A 38 6.25 -1.78 17.45
CA ASN A 38 6.04 -0.36 17.42
C ASN A 38 7.34 0.40 17.10
N ARG A 39 7.27 1.74 16.93
CA ARG A 39 8.45 2.58 16.67
C ARG A 39 9.55 2.46 17.72
N GLU A 40 9.21 2.05 18.94
CA GLU A 40 10.14 1.86 20.06
C GLU A 40 10.76 0.45 20.06
N GLY A 41 10.49 -0.36 19.05
CA GLY A 41 11.02 -1.72 18.94
C GLY A 41 10.35 -2.74 19.87
N GLN A 42 9.25 -2.34 20.55
CA GLN A 42 8.49 -3.21 21.43
C GLN A 42 7.63 -4.15 20.60
N ASP A 43 7.69 -5.43 20.92
CA ASP A 43 6.79 -6.43 20.34
C ASP A 43 5.36 -6.13 20.80
N GLN A 44 4.43 -6.01 19.84
CA GLN A 44 3.00 -5.82 20.15
C GLN A 44 2.35 -7.10 20.68
N GLY A 45 3.10 -8.21 20.66
CA GLY A 45 2.66 -9.52 21.14
C GLY A 45 1.52 -10.12 20.29
N ASP A 46 1.04 -11.28 20.73
CA ASP A 46 -0.02 -12.02 20.06
C ASP A 46 -1.37 -11.28 20.06
N ALA A 47 -1.53 -10.29 20.94
CA ALA A 47 -2.76 -9.51 21.04
C ALA A 47 -3.12 -8.76 19.75
N TYR A 48 -2.13 -8.39 18.94
CA TYR A 48 -2.32 -7.74 17.64
C TYR A 48 -2.10 -8.68 16.46
N SER A 49 -1.99 -9.99 16.70
CA SER A 49 -1.79 -10.98 15.65
C SER A 49 -3.08 -11.28 14.89
N ILE A 50 -2.96 -11.38 13.57
CA ILE A 50 -3.99 -11.92 12.67
C ILE A 50 -3.52 -13.21 12.00
N ALA A 51 -2.53 -13.90 12.57
CA ALA A 51 -1.96 -15.13 11.99
C ALA A 51 -3.02 -16.24 11.77
N ALA A 52 -4.10 -16.21 12.54
CA ALA A 52 -5.24 -17.11 12.35
C ALA A 52 -6.01 -16.86 11.03
N LEU A 53 -5.92 -15.64 10.46
CA LEU A 53 -6.58 -15.26 9.21
C LEU A 53 -5.58 -15.23 8.04
N ASN A 54 -4.39 -14.72 8.29
CA ASN A 54 -3.31 -14.62 7.31
C ASN A 54 -2.05 -15.27 7.88
N PRO A 55 -1.59 -16.40 7.33
CA PRO A 55 -0.47 -17.17 7.90
C PRO A 55 0.84 -16.38 7.97
N LEU A 56 0.98 -15.32 7.18
CA LEU A 56 2.16 -14.45 7.24
C LEU A 56 2.01 -13.30 8.26
N ASN A 57 0.86 -13.22 8.95
CA ASN A 57 0.55 -12.13 9.88
C ASN A 57 0.78 -10.74 9.28
N LYS A 58 0.36 -10.54 8.02
CA LYS A 58 0.58 -9.29 7.26
C LYS A 58 -0.74 -8.59 6.93
N VAL A 59 -0.66 -7.29 6.80
CA VAL A 59 -1.73 -6.42 6.29
C VAL A 59 -1.37 -5.91 4.88
N PRO A 60 -2.36 -5.57 4.03
CA PRO A 60 -3.80 -5.70 4.26
C PRO A 60 -4.30 -7.15 4.19
N THR A 61 -5.35 -7.43 4.97
CA THR A 61 -6.09 -8.70 4.92
C THR A 61 -7.58 -8.35 4.90
N LEU A 62 -8.33 -8.84 3.92
CA LEU A 62 -9.75 -8.60 3.73
C LEU A 62 -10.53 -9.87 4.09
N ALA A 63 -11.51 -9.75 4.97
CA ALA A 63 -12.45 -10.83 5.27
C ALA A 63 -13.83 -10.48 4.71
N LEU A 64 -14.35 -11.34 3.85
CA LEU A 64 -15.69 -11.24 3.28
C LEU A 64 -16.73 -11.71 4.28
N ASP A 65 -17.97 -11.28 4.12
CA ASP A 65 -19.10 -11.70 4.98
C ASP A 65 -19.37 -13.21 4.90
N SER A 66 -18.94 -13.85 3.82
CA SER A 66 -18.92 -15.30 3.67
C SER A 66 -17.88 -16.00 4.56
N GLY A 67 -17.03 -15.30 5.29
CA GLY A 67 -15.89 -15.86 6.01
C GLY A 67 -14.65 -16.14 5.14
N GLN A 68 -14.74 -15.99 3.83
CA GLN A 68 -13.55 -16.09 2.96
C GLN A 68 -12.57 -14.96 3.29
N VAL A 69 -11.29 -15.29 3.35
CA VAL A 69 -10.21 -14.33 3.61
C VAL A 69 -9.33 -14.17 2.38
N VAL A 70 -9.06 -12.92 2.01
CA VAL A 70 -8.19 -12.54 0.90
C VAL A 70 -7.03 -11.72 1.48
N TYR A 71 -5.80 -12.04 1.14
CA TYR A 71 -4.62 -11.33 1.61
C TYR A 71 -3.59 -11.15 0.48
N GLY A 72 -2.66 -10.21 0.72
CA GLY A 72 -1.81 -9.66 -0.33
C GLY A 72 -2.51 -8.50 -1.03
N SER A 73 -1.86 -7.32 -1.03
CA SER A 73 -2.50 -6.07 -1.46
C SER A 73 -3.08 -6.14 -2.88
N GLN A 74 -2.45 -6.87 -3.80
CA GLN A 74 -2.93 -7.03 -5.19
C GLN A 74 -4.24 -7.83 -5.24
N ALA A 75 -4.30 -8.96 -4.55
CA ALA A 75 -5.53 -9.78 -4.49
C ALA A 75 -6.67 -9.02 -3.78
N VAL A 76 -6.34 -8.29 -2.71
CA VAL A 76 -7.30 -7.48 -1.97
C VAL A 76 -7.91 -6.39 -2.84
N VAL A 77 -7.11 -5.62 -3.60
CA VAL A 77 -7.66 -4.57 -4.46
C VAL A 77 -8.46 -5.13 -5.63
N GLU A 78 -8.07 -6.27 -6.21
CA GLU A 78 -8.86 -6.90 -7.28
C GLU A 78 -10.20 -7.44 -6.73
N CYS A 79 -10.19 -8.01 -5.54
CA CYS A 79 -11.42 -8.45 -4.87
C CYS A 79 -12.36 -7.27 -4.58
N ILE A 80 -11.84 -6.14 -4.07
CA ILE A 80 -12.62 -4.93 -3.81
C ILE A 80 -13.18 -4.36 -5.12
N ASP A 81 -12.35 -4.25 -6.16
CA ASP A 81 -12.78 -3.75 -7.47
C ASP A 81 -13.92 -4.58 -8.07
N SER A 82 -13.85 -5.92 -7.89
CA SER A 82 -14.90 -6.83 -8.36
C SER A 82 -16.26 -6.63 -7.66
N MET A 83 -16.27 -6.04 -6.47
CA MET A 83 -17.46 -5.74 -5.68
C MET A 83 -17.97 -4.30 -5.89
N SER A 84 -17.41 -3.54 -6.84
CA SER A 84 -17.72 -2.13 -7.05
C SER A 84 -19.23 -1.86 -7.14
N LYS A 85 -19.69 -0.89 -6.36
CA LYS A 85 -21.06 -0.36 -6.36
C LYS A 85 -21.18 0.95 -7.13
N SER A 86 -20.07 1.65 -7.37
CA SER A 86 -20.02 2.91 -8.11
C SER A 86 -20.16 2.73 -9.62
N GLY A 87 -19.99 1.50 -10.11
CA GLY A 87 -19.90 1.21 -11.54
C GLY A 87 -18.53 1.57 -12.15
N LYS A 88 -17.60 2.10 -11.35
CA LYS A 88 -16.21 2.32 -11.77
C LYS A 88 -15.39 1.08 -11.43
N HIS A 89 -14.51 0.72 -12.32
CA HIS A 89 -13.54 -0.34 -12.12
C HIS A 89 -12.14 0.18 -12.40
N LEU A 90 -11.23 -0.03 -11.43
CA LEU A 90 -9.82 0.33 -11.60
C LEU A 90 -9.07 -0.72 -12.42
N TYR A 91 -9.60 -1.94 -12.50
CA TYR A 91 -9.07 -2.96 -13.41
C TYR A 91 -9.77 -2.86 -14.77
N PRO A 92 -9.05 -2.47 -15.84
CA PRO A 92 -9.62 -2.48 -17.19
C PRO A 92 -10.14 -3.88 -17.58
N PRO A 93 -11.11 -3.97 -18.50
CA PRO A 93 -11.51 -5.24 -19.07
C PRO A 93 -10.34 -6.03 -19.67
N ALA A 94 -10.51 -7.34 -19.83
CA ALA A 94 -9.48 -8.19 -20.41
C ALA A 94 -9.00 -7.67 -21.77
N GLY A 95 -7.68 -7.53 -21.93
CA GLY A 95 -7.06 -6.97 -23.11
C GLY A 95 -5.77 -6.21 -22.83
N PRO A 96 -5.19 -5.53 -23.83
CA PRO A 96 -3.91 -4.83 -23.68
C PRO A 96 -3.90 -3.80 -22.54
N ALA A 97 -4.95 -2.97 -22.43
CA ALA A 97 -5.05 -1.95 -21.37
C ALA A 97 -4.99 -2.55 -19.95
N ARG A 98 -5.56 -3.74 -19.76
CA ARG A 98 -5.44 -4.45 -18.48
C ARG A 98 -4.00 -4.88 -18.20
N TRP A 99 -3.29 -5.39 -19.20
CA TRP A 99 -1.89 -5.78 -19.04
C TRP A 99 -1.01 -4.58 -18.74
N ASP A 100 -1.26 -3.43 -19.36
CA ASP A 100 -0.55 -2.18 -19.07
C ASP A 100 -0.80 -1.72 -17.63
N ALA A 101 -2.06 -1.74 -17.17
CA ALA A 101 -2.43 -1.37 -15.80
C ALA A 101 -1.76 -2.27 -14.75
N ILE A 102 -1.84 -3.60 -14.90
CA ILE A 102 -1.25 -4.53 -13.93
C ILE A 102 0.27 -4.60 -14.03
N THR A 103 0.87 -4.28 -15.17
CA THR A 103 2.34 -4.13 -15.28
C THR A 103 2.81 -2.89 -14.51
N ARG A 104 2.09 -1.77 -14.60
CA ARG A 104 2.37 -0.58 -13.78
C ARG A 104 2.14 -0.85 -12.29
N LEU A 105 1.06 -1.56 -11.93
CA LEU A 105 0.82 -2.04 -10.56
C LEU A 105 2.02 -2.83 -10.04
N ALA A 106 2.49 -3.83 -10.79
CA ALA A 106 3.60 -4.68 -10.37
C ALA A 106 4.91 -3.89 -10.25
N LEU A 107 5.19 -2.97 -11.19
CA LEU A 107 6.35 -2.09 -11.13
C LEU A 107 6.32 -1.23 -9.87
N ALA A 108 5.20 -0.54 -9.63
CA ALA A 108 5.05 0.37 -8.49
C ALA A 108 5.13 -0.37 -7.15
N ASP A 109 4.48 -1.53 -7.03
CA ASP A 109 4.56 -2.36 -5.82
C ASP A 109 5.98 -2.83 -5.53
N THR A 110 6.71 -3.27 -6.58
CA THR A 110 8.10 -3.70 -6.44
C THR A 110 9.02 -2.52 -6.11
N MET A 111 8.79 -1.34 -6.70
CA MET A 111 9.52 -0.12 -6.32
C MET A 111 9.29 0.22 -4.85
N PHE A 112 8.05 0.15 -4.39
CA PHE A 112 7.71 0.37 -2.99
C PHE A 112 8.43 -0.62 -2.06
N GLU A 113 8.34 -1.93 -2.31
CA GLU A 113 9.02 -2.96 -1.52
C GLU A 113 10.54 -2.73 -1.50
N THR A 114 11.09 -2.38 -2.65
CA THR A 114 12.52 -2.08 -2.81
C THR A 114 12.92 -0.86 -1.98
N THR A 115 12.08 0.18 -1.94
CA THR A 115 12.31 1.38 -1.09
C THR A 115 12.21 1.03 0.39
N VAL A 116 11.26 0.16 0.78
CA VAL A 116 11.16 -0.33 2.17
C VAL A 116 12.45 -1.05 2.59
N MET A 117 13.04 -1.86 1.69
CA MET A 117 14.30 -2.55 1.98
C MET A 117 15.44 -1.56 2.22
N LEU A 118 15.54 -0.47 1.45
CA LEU A 118 16.53 0.59 1.69
C LEU A 118 16.32 1.26 3.05
N VAL A 119 15.08 1.62 3.37
CA VAL A 119 14.75 2.24 4.64
C VAL A 119 15.11 1.33 5.81
N MET A 120 14.82 0.03 5.71
CA MET A 120 15.18 -0.94 6.76
C MET A 120 16.68 -1.11 6.90
N GLU A 121 17.44 -1.09 5.81
CA GLU A 121 18.91 -1.11 5.87
C GLU A 121 19.45 0.16 6.51
N GLY A 122 18.88 1.32 6.19
CA GLY A 122 19.24 2.62 6.76
C GLY A 122 18.93 2.77 8.27
N TRP A 123 18.10 1.88 8.84
CA TRP A 123 17.87 1.84 10.29
C TRP A 123 18.98 1.13 11.07
N ASN A 124 19.84 0.40 10.37
CA ASN A 124 21.01 -0.18 11.04
C ASN A 124 21.99 0.93 11.45
N PRO A 125 22.76 0.74 12.54
CA PRO A 125 23.89 1.61 12.85
C PRO A 125 24.82 1.74 11.62
N GLU A 126 25.38 2.93 11.41
CA GLU A 126 26.17 3.25 10.21
C GLU A 126 27.28 2.21 9.94
N GLU A 127 27.94 1.75 10.99
CA GLU A 127 28.99 0.73 10.92
C GLU A 127 28.50 -0.66 10.47
N ASN A 128 27.18 -0.89 10.51
CA ASN A 128 26.55 -2.15 10.11
C ASN A 128 25.77 -2.05 8.79
N GLN A 129 25.74 -0.87 8.17
CA GLN A 129 25.08 -0.67 6.88
C GLN A 129 25.95 -1.25 5.76
N ARG A 130 25.30 -1.95 4.84
CA ARG A 130 25.96 -2.58 3.70
C ARG A 130 25.89 -1.66 2.49
N ILE A 131 26.98 -0.93 2.22
CA ILE A 131 27.04 0.02 1.08
C ILE A 131 26.73 -0.68 -0.25
N GLU A 132 27.24 -1.90 -0.46
CA GLU A 132 26.99 -2.68 -1.69
C GLU A 132 25.52 -3.00 -1.89
N PHE A 133 24.73 -3.07 -0.80
CA PHE A 133 23.29 -3.25 -0.88
C PHE A 133 22.61 -2.00 -1.44
N PHE A 134 22.98 -0.81 -0.99
CA PHE A 134 22.49 0.45 -1.52
C PHE A 134 22.87 0.62 -3.00
N GLU A 135 24.14 0.35 -3.35
CA GLU A 135 24.63 0.40 -4.74
C GLU A 135 23.86 -0.55 -5.67
N TRP A 136 23.42 -1.70 -5.16
CA TRP A 136 22.64 -2.67 -5.92
C TRP A 136 21.17 -2.25 -6.09
N ILE A 137 20.60 -1.58 -5.09
CA ILE A 137 19.17 -1.25 -5.05
C ILE A 137 18.87 0.05 -5.80
N TRP A 138 19.63 1.11 -5.57
CA TRP A 138 19.34 2.44 -6.11
C TRP A 138 19.14 2.49 -7.63
N PRO A 139 19.96 1.84 -8.46
CA PRO A 139 19.75 1.85 -9.91
C PRO A 139 18.39 1.27 -10.33
N LYS A 140 17.78 0.41 -9.53
CA LYS A 140 16.44 -0.17 -9.81
C LYS A 140 15.36 0.86 -9.55
N ILE A 141 15.45 1.59 -8.44
CA ILE A 141 14.51 2.66 -8.09
C ILE A 141 14.57 3.77 -9.14
N ILE A 142 15.77 4.24 -9.50
CA ILE A 142 15.98 5.29 -10.51
C ILE A 142 15.34 4.88 -11.84
N ARG A 143 15.67 3.68 -12.37
CA ARG A 143 15.04 3.18 -13.60
C ARG A 143 13.53 3.02 -13.50
N GLY A 144 13.03 2.66 -12.31
CA GLY A 144 11.60 2.61 -12.05
C GLY A 144 10.97 4.00 -12.20
N CYS A 145 11.53 5.02 -11.57
CA CYS A 145 11.08 6.41 -11.72
C CYS A 145 11.13 6.89 -13.17
N ASP A 146 12.19 6.55 -13.91
CA ASP A 146 12.30 6.88 -15.34
C ASP A 146 11.23 6.21 -16.19
N SER A 147 10.88 4.95 -15.86
CA SER A 147 9.79 4.23 -16.51
C SER A 147 8.43 4.88 -16.24
N LEU A 148 8.20 5.32 -14.99
CA LEU A 148 6.97 6.03 -14.63
C LEU A 148 6.90 7.42 -15.28
N GLU A 149 8.01 8.14 -15.40
CA GLU A 149 8.09 9.40 -16.15
C GLU A 149 7.68 9.19 -17.61
N ALA A 150 8.19 8.15 -18.25
CA ALA A 150 7.86 7.81 -19.64
C ALA A 150 6.36 7.47 -19.79
N ALA A 151 5.77 6.76 -18.83
CA ALA A 151 4.34 6.45 -18.82
C ALA A 151 3.49 7.72 -18.65
N CYS A 152 3.85 8.59 -17.70
CA CYS A 152 3.17 9.87 -17.49
C CYS A 152 3.24 10.78 -18.73
N LYS A 153 4.38 10.80 -19.43
CA LYS A 153 4.55 11.56 -20.66
C LYS A 153 3.63 11.07 -21.78
N GLN A 154 3.35 9.77 -21.85
CA GLN A 154 2.39 9.21 -22.83
C GLN A 154 0.95 9.54 -22.46
N GLY A 155 0.67 9.80 -21.19
CA GLY A 155 -0.65 10.01 -20.65
C GLY A 155 -1.42 8.71 -20.40
N PHE A 156 -2.56 8.83 -19.72
CA PHE A 156 -3.41 7.72 -19.34
C PHE A 156 -4.85 7.95 -19.79
N ASP A 157 -5.52 6.88 -20.18
CA ASP A 157 -6.97 6.90 -20.46
C ASP A 157 -7.74 6.57 -19.17
N GLY A 158 -8.00 7.61 -18.38
CA GLY A 158 -8.66 7.49 -17.08
C GLY A 158 -7.69 7.12 -15.95
N PHE A 159 -8.26 6.72 -14.82
CA PHE A 159 -7.52 6.35 -13.60
C PHE A 159 -7.71 4.87 -13.30
N ASP A 160 -6.65 4.11 -13.32
CA ASP A 160 -6.63 2.66 -13.14
C ASP A 160 -5.81 2.20 -11.93
N ILE A 161 -5.82 0.89 -11.68
CA ILE A 161 -5.11 0.29 -10.55
C ILE A 161 -3.59 0.47 -10.63
N GLY A 162 -3.02 0.57 -11.83
CA GLY A 162 -1.62 0.88 -12.02
C GLY A 162 -1.28 2.27 -11.50
N GLN A 163 -2.14 3.26 -11.80
CA GLN A 163 -1.96 4.62 -11.30
C GLN A 163 -2.20 4.74 -9.79
N ALA A 164 -3.17 4.00 -9.23
CA ALA A 164 -3.36 3.94 -7.78
C ALA A 164 -2.12 3.40 -7.06
N SER A 165 -1.43 2.42 -7.66
CA SER A 165 -0.17 1.87 -7.12
C SER A 165 1.02 2.81 -7.34
N MET A 166 1.11 3.47 -8.49
CA MET A 166 2.13 4.50 -8.75
C MET A 166 2.04 5.62 -7.71
N LEU A 167 0.83 6.14 -7.48
CA LEU A 167 0.57 7.19 -6.49
C LEU A 167 1.09 6.77 -5.11
N HIS A 168 0.80 5.53 -4.73
CA HIS A 168 1.24 4.96 -3.47
C HIS A 168 2.78 4.86 -3.37
N ALA A 169 3.45 4.32 -4.38
CA ALA A 169 4.90 4.14 -4.38
C ALA A 169 5.65 5.47 -4.35
N ILE A 170 5.22 6.44 -5.18
CA ILE A 170 5.83 7.77 -5.25
C ILE A 170 5.60 8.55 -3.96
N SER A 171 4.39 8.55 -3.42
CA SER A 171 4.10 9.23 -2.15
C SER A 171 4.90 8.64 -0.99
N TYR A 172 5.17 7.34 -1.00
CA TYR A 172 6.02 6.73 0.02
C TYR A 172 7.48 7.17 -0.10
N MET A 173 8.01 7.21 -1.32
CA MET A 173 9.38 7.70 -1.54
C MET A 173 9.51 9.16 -1.11
N ASP A 174 8.58 10.02 -1.51
CA ASP A 174 8.54 11.42 -1.11
C ASP A 174 8.45 11.57 0.42
N PHE A 175 7.55 10.83 1.06
CA PHE A 175 7.41 10.82 2.51
C PHE A 175 8.69 10.39 3.22
N ARG A 176 9.38 9.35 2.74
CA ARG A 176 10.58 8.82 3.40
C ARG A 176 11.78 9.74 3.25
N VAL A 177 11.94 10.35 2.11
CA VAL A 177 13.02 11.30 1.84
C VAL A 177 12.81 12.61 2.61
N ASN A 178 11.58 13.13 2.65
CA ASN A 178 11.30 14.45 3.19
C ASN A 178 10.94 14.48 4.69
N PHE A 179 10.41 13.38 5.25
CA PHE A 179 9.92 13.36 6.63
C PHE A 179 10.73 12.50 7.60
N TYR A 180 11.50 11.55 7.11
CA TYR A 180 12.35 10.73 7.95
C TYR A 180 13.81 10.99 7.61
N ASP A 181 14.60 11.32 8.65
CA ASP A 181 16.07 11.39 8.60
C ASP A 181 16.74 10.02 8.30
N ALA A 182 16.12 9.20 7.48
CA ALA A 182 16.77 8.02 6.93
C ALA A 182 17.78 8.52 5.89
N LYS A 183 18.91 9.06 6.38
CA LYS A 183 20.02 9.46 5.55
C LYS A 183 20.57 8.24 4.85
N ASP A 184 20.12 8.06 3.61
CA ASP A 184 20.76 7.11 2.73
C ASP A 184 22.20 7.58 2.44
N PRO A 185 23.22 6.76 2.68
CA PRO A 185 24.61 7.17 2.52
C PRO A 185 24.98 7.51 1.08
N LEU A 186 24.27 6.98 0.08
CA LEU A 186 24.58 7.21 -1.34
C LEU A 186 23.72 8.35 -1.94
N TYR A 187 22.48 8.50 -1.49
CA TYR A 187 21.52 9.47 -2.05
C TYR A 187 20.73 10.18 -0.92
N PRO A 188 21.44 10.96 -0.07
CA PRO A 188 20.79 11.60 1.09
C PRO A 188 19.70 12.62 0.70
N ASP A 189 19.78 13.15 -0.51
CA ASP A 189 18.87 14.16 -1.04
C ASP A 189 18.10 13.66 -2.27
N PHE A 190 17.80 12.35 -2.33
CA PHE A 190 17.10 11.79 -3.49
C PHE A 190 15.71 12.38 -3.64
N ASP A 191 15.45 12.99 -4.78
CA ASP A 191 14.13 13.44 -5.21
C ASP A 191 13.68 12.59 -6.41
N CYS A 192 12.58 11.85 -6.24
CA CYS A 192 12.02 11.04 -7.32
C CYS A 192 11.51 11.87 -8.50
N PHE A 193 11.30 13.18 -8.32
CA PHE A 193 10.84 14.10 -9.35
C PHE A 193 11.98 14.81 -10.10
N ASP A 194 13.21 14.73 -9.60
CA ASP A 194 14.35 15.39 -10.26
C ASP A 194 14.55 14.84 -11.68
N GLY A 195 14.52 15.74 -12.67
CA GLY A 195 14.55 15.39 -14.09
C GLY A 195 13.26 14.70 -14.63
N ARG A 196 12.16 14.63 -13.84
CA ARG A 196 10.93 13.90 -14.20
C ARG A 196 9.68 14.77 -14.09
N PRO A 197 9.55 15.80 -14.95
CA PRO A 197 8.48 16.79 -14.86
C PRO A 197 7.09 16.23 -15.12
N ASN A 198 6.94 15.19 -15.97
CA ASN A 198 5.64 14.59 -16.26
C ASN A 198 5.16 13.74 -15.06
N LEU A 199 6.06 13.02 -14.40
CA LEU A 199 5.76 12.27 -13.19
C LEU A 199 5.34 13.21 -12.06
N LYS A 200 6.04 14.34 -11.90
CA LYS A 200 5.69 15.37 -10.90
C LYS A 200 4.31 15.97 -11.16
N ALA A 201 4.04 16.41 -12.38
CA ALA A 201 2.75 16.99 -12.74
C ALA A 201 1.59 15.99 -12.54
N TRP A 202 1.78 14.73 -12.96
CA TRP A 202 0.80 13.67 -12.74
C TRP A 202 0.57 13.41 -11.25
N TRP A 203 1.61 13.40 -10.43
CA TRP A 203 1.49 13.18 -8.99
C TRP A 203 0.76 14.33 -8.30
N GLU A 204 1.12 15.59 -8.60
CA GLU A 204 0.49 16.79 -8.03
C GLU A 204 -1.02 16.86 -8.36
N GLU A 205 -1.43 16.42 -9.55
CA GLU A 205 -2.82 16.29 -9.92
C GLU A 205 -3.50 15.13 -9.17
N SER A 206 -2.85 13.98 -9.15
CA SER A 206 -3.43 12.74 -8.63
C SER A 206 -3.67 12.78 -7.13
N ILE A 207 -2.81 13.44 -6.35
CA ILE A 207 -3.01 13.60 -4.90
C ILE A 207 -4.21 14.47 -4.53
N GLN A 208 -4.76 15.26 -5.48
CA GLN A 208 -5.97 16.06 -5.27
C GLN A 208 -7.26 15.25 -5.44
N ARG A 209 -7.18 13.98 -5.87
CA ARG A 209 -8.38 13.14 -6.04
C ARG A 209 -9.11 12.96 -4.72
N PRO A 210 -10.46 13.03 -4.70
CA PRO A 210 -11.24 12.77 -3.47
C PRO A 210 -10.92 11.43 -2.82
N SER A 211 -10.67 10.38 -3.63
CA SER A 211 -10.29 9.07 -3.16
C SER A 211 -8.90 9.01 -2.49
N VAL A 212 -8.10 10.06 -2.62
CA VAL A 212 -6.79 10.20 -1.97
C VAL A 212 -6.89 11.14 -0.77
N THR A 213 -7.44 12.35 -0.98
CA THR A 213 -7.50 13.39 0.05
C THR A 213 -8.36 12.99 1.25
N SER A 214 -9.34 12.10 1.06
CA SER A 214 -10.24 11.66 2.13
C SER A 214 -9.55 10.85 3.24
N HIS A 215 -8.39 10.24 2.97
CA HIS A 215 -7.68 9.40 3.94
C HIS A 215 -6.15 9.58 3.96
N TYR A 216 -5.63 10.44 3.08
CA TYR A 216 -4.20 10.78 3.07
C TYR A 216 -3.91 11.72 4.24
N ASN A 217 -2.96 11.37 5.10
CA ASN A 217 -2.59 12.12 6.32
C ASN A 217 -3.71 12.24 7.39
N ARG A 218 -4.68 11.32 7.42
CA ARG A 218 -5.61 11.26 8.53
C ARG A 218 -5.00 10.54 9.72
N ASP A 219 -5.09 11.17 10.88
CA ASP A 219 -4.99 10.44 12.14
C ASP A 219 -6.14 9.43 12.20
N PHE A 220 -5.83 8.23 12.66
CA PHE A 220 -6.88 7.23 12.81
C PHE A 220 -7.81 7.63 13.95
N GLU A 221 -9.09 7.84 13.62
CA GLU A 221 -10.16 8.06 14.58
C GLU A 221 -10.97 6.75 14.71
N GLY A 222 -10.82 6.03 15.82
CA GLY A 222 -11.55 4.80 16.04
C GLY A 222 -10.99 3.95 17.17
N ASP A 223 -11.53 2.74 17.33
CA ASP A 223 -11.04 1.75 18.30
C ASP A 223 -9.91 0.94 17.65
N ASP A 224 -8.67 1.17 18.10
CA ASP A 224 -7.46 0.44 17.69
C ASP A 224 -6.97 -0.53 18.77
N SER A 225 -7.83 -0.83 19.76
CA SER A 225 -7.49 -1.75 20.83
C SER A 225 -7.31 -3.19 20.37
N ALA A 226 -6.44 -3.92 21.06
CA ALA A 226 -6.26 -5.36 20.83
C ALA A 226 -7.60 -6.12 21.05
N ALA A 227 -8.46 -5.65 21.97
CA ALA A 227 -9.76 -6.25 22.22
C ALA A 227 -10.69 -6.13 20.99
N PHE A 228 -10.72 -4.97 20.35
CA PHE A 228 -11.48 -4.76 19.12
C PHE A 228 -10.96 -5.63 17.98
N LEU A 229 -9.63 -5.69 17.81
CA LEU A 229 -9.01 -6.55 16.81
C LEU A 229 -9.40 -8.01 17.01
N GLN A 230 -9.17 -8.56 18.22
CA GLN A 230 -9.43 -9.98 18.50
C GLN A 230 -10.92 -10.35 18.39
N LYS A 231 -11.82 -9.46 18.79
CA LYS A 231 -13.26 -9.64 18.55
C LYS A 231 -13.55 -9.85 17.05
N ASN A 232 -13.00 -8.98 16.18
CA ASN A 232 -13.22 -9.09 14.75
C ASN A 232 -12.58 -10.35 14.14
N VAL A 233 -11.41 -10.79 14.64
CA VAL A 233 -10.78 -12.07 14.24
C VAL A 233 -11.71 -13.23 14.57
N GLN A 234 -12.26 -13.30 15.79
CA GLN A 234 -13.15 -14.38 16.21
C GLN A 234 -14.46 -14.42 15.41
N GLU A 235 -15.01 -13.26 15.06
CA GLU A 235 -16.21 -13.20 14.21
C GLU A 235 -15.94 -13.78 12.81
N VAL A 236 -14.77 -13.54 12.21
CA VAL A 236 -14.40 -14.14 10.91
C VAL A 236 -14.22 -15.65 11.04
N LEU A 237 -13.53 -16.12 12.07
CA LEU A 237 -13.33 -17.56 12.31
C LEU A 237 -14.67 -18.29 12.54
N ALA A 238 -15.60 -17.68 13.26
CA ALA A 238 -16.94 -18.22 13.46
C ALA A 238 -17.70 -18.33 12.12
N ALA A 239 -17.61 -17.35 11.25
CA ALA A 239 -18.23 -17.40 9.92
C ALA A 239 -17.63 -18.52 9.05
N GLN A 240 -16.32 -18.76 9.13
CA GLN A 240 -15.65 -19.88 8.46
C GLN A 240 -16.12 -21.26 8.98
N GLY A 241 -16.34 -21.37 10.29
CA GLY A 241 -16.81 -22.58 10.93
C GLY A 241 -18.26 -22.93 10.58
N ALA A 242 -19.10 -21.94 10.33
CA ALA A 242 -20.50 -22.12 9.95
C ALA A 242 -20.70 -22.63 8.49
N GLN A 243 -19.65 -22.59 7.67
CA GLN A 243 -19.69 -23.04 6.27
C GLN A 243 -19.19 -24.50 6.08
N LYS A 244 -18.66 -25.11 7.13
CA LYS A 244 -18.23 -26.54 7.14
C LYS A 244 -19.33 -27.42 7.67
#